data_ead72ea4af1f58f46787acb6d4855c4a
#
_entry.id   ead72ea4af1f58f46787acb6d4855c4a
#
_cell.length_a   1.000
_cell.length_b   1.000
_cell.length_c   1.000
_cell.angle_alpha   90.00
_cell.angle_beta   90.00
_cell.angle_gamma   90.00
#
_symmetry.space_group_name_H-M   'P 1'
#
loop_
_entity.id
_entity.type
_entity.pdbx_description
1 polymer ?
#
loop_
_entity_poly.entity_id
_entity_poly.type
_entity_poly.pdbx_seq_one_letter_code
_entity_poly.pdbx_strand_id
1 'polypeptide(L)'
;FGTAYVFGFSFYAVGFSWISNALLIDGNKFAAFIPAVFAATGLFFGLFWAVPAALAAGGRNVYARALLFCAWFVFFEWVRSFIFTGFPWNLLGTALAFDVRAIQGAAYIGTYGLSLLLLLMSCGAAILVSGAFQKRFYGGALWFILLPAGFLLWAAGQYEKTEPGTTVVRLVQPSIPQTFKWEPGLAYRNFRKYIDLSKSRPSDGVKLVVWGETASPYFLDRDEEHLAEITEAVPDGGFLITGLLRAGF
;
A
#
# COMPACT_ATOMS: atom_id res chain seq x y z
N PHE A 1 -18.67 19.58 -5.93
CA PHE A 1 -18.45 18.33 -6.67
C PHE A 1 -17.33 18.51 -7.70
N GLY A 2 -17.49 19.39 -8.72
CA GLY A 2 -16.58 19.47 -9.87
C GLY A 2 -15.11 19.68 -9.50
N THR A 3 -14.79 20.65 -8.64
CA THR A 3 -13.40 20.90 -8.20
C THR A 3 -12.79 19.69 -7.50
N ALA A 4 -13.53 19.03 -6.62
CA ALA A 4 -13.08 17.83 -5.93
C ALA A 4 -12.89 16.66 -6.90
N TYR A 5 -13.74 16.56 -7.93
CA TYR A 5 -13.61 15.55 -8.98
C TYR A 5 -12.35 15.74 -9.82
N VAL A 6 -12.09 16.97 -10.27
CA VAL A 6 -10.88 17.28 -11.05
C VAL A 6 -9.61 17.00 -10.23
N PHE A 7 -9.62 17.40 -8.96
CA PHE A 7 -8.51 17.09 -8.05
C PHE A 7 -8.32 15.58 -7.89
N GLY A 8 -9.40 14.85 -7.58
CA GLY A 8 -9.37 13.39 -7.42
C GLY A 8 -8.95 12.67 -8.70
N PHE A 9 -9.43 13.12 -9.85
CA PHE A 9 -9.00 12.64 -11.16
C PHE A 9 -7.48 12.74 -11.30
N SER A 10 -6.92 13.93 -11.09
CA SER A 10 -5.49 14.17 -11.23
C SER A 10 -4.68 13.37 -10.22
N PHE A 11 -5.14 13.33 -8.96
CA PHE A 11 -4.49 12.60 -7.89
C PHE A 11 -4.35 11.10 -8.21
N TYR A 12 -5.44 10.46 -8.67
CA TYR A 12 -5.41 9.04 -8.96
C TYR A 12 -4.83 8.71 -10.34
N ALA A 13 -5.02 9.54 -11.36
CA ALA A 13 -4.39 9.34 -12.66
C ALA A 13 -2.85 9.32 -12.51
N VAL A 14 -2.30 10.25 -11.74
CA VAL A 14 -0.85 10.29 -11.46
C VAL A 14 -0.46 9.19 -10.48
N GLY A 15 -1.17 9.05 -9.36
CA GLY A 15 -0.84 8.10 -8.29
C GLY A 15 -0.91 6.63 -8.72
N PHE A 16 -1.74 6.30 -9.71
CA PHE A 16 -1.87 4.96 -10.28
C PHE A 16 -1.17 4.80 -11.64
N SER A 17 -0.34 5.74 -12.03
CA SER A 17 0.41 5.68 -13.30
C SER A 17 1.24 4.41 -13.46
N TRP A 18 1.74 3.86 -12.35
CA TRP A 18 2.51 2.61 -12.32
C TRP A 18 1.74 1.39 -12.85
N ILE A 19 0.39 1.39 -12.80
CA ILE A 19 -0.44 0.31 -13.34
C ILE A 19 -0.21 0.15 -14.84
N SER A 20 0.07 1.24 -15.55
CA SER A 20 0.36 1.21 -16.97
C SER A 20 1.64 0.45 -17.32
N ASN A 21 2.55 0.23 -16.38
CA ASN A 21 3.77 -0.55 -16.62
C ASN A 21 3.45 -2.01 -16.99
N ALA A 22 2.29 -2.53 -16.55
CA ALA A 22 1.83 -3.85 -16.96
C ALA A 22 1.62 -3.96 -18.49
N LEU A 23 1.29 -2.86 -19.16
CA LEU A 23 1.09 -2.81 -20.62
C LEU A 23 2.42 -2.85 -21.41
N LEU A 24 3.55 -2.71 -20.72
CA LEU A 24 4.88 -2.69 -21.33
C LEU A 24 5.61 -4.04 -21.23
N ILE A 25 5.04 -5.02 -20.52
CA ILE A 25 5.69 -6.33 -20.26
C ILE A 25 5.89 -7.11 -21.56
N ASP A 26 4.91 -7.11 -22.46
CA ASP A 26 4.94 -7.88 -23.70
C ASP A 26 5.52 -7.08 -24.90
N GLY A 27 6.66 -6.45 -24.71
CA GLY A 27 7.36 -5.76 -25.81
C GLY A 27 6.59 -4.57 -26.36
N ASN A 28 5.91 -3.80 -25.50
CA ASN A 28 5.17 -2.59 -25.83
C ASN A 28 3.91 -2.79 -26.72
N LYS A 29 3.44 -4.01 -26.92
CA LYS A 29 2.24 -4.31 -27.74
C LYS A 29 1.02 -3.49 -27.33
N PHE A 30 0.88 -3.23 -26.03
CA PHE A 30 -0.27 -2.53 -25.46
C PHE A 30 0.03 -1.08 -25.05
N ALA A 31 1.20 -0.55 -25.38
CA ALA A 31 1.60 0.81 -25.00
C ALA A 31 0.61 1.90 -25.42
N ALA A 32 -0.08 1.72 -26.57
CA ALA A 32 -1.11 2.65 -27.06
C ALA A 32 -2.29 2.80 -26.08
N PHE A 33 -2.52 1.86 -25.18
CA PHE A 33 -3.60 1.93 -24.19
C PHE A 33 -3.20 2.68 -22.89
N ILE A 34 -1.95 3.09 -22.74
CA ILE A 34 -1.49 3.84 -21.56
C ILE A 34 -2.35 5.07 -21.27
N PRO A 35 -2.66 5.96 -22.25
CA PRO A 35 -3.53 7.11 -21.98
C PRO A 35 -4.93 6.71 -21.50
N ALA A 36 -5.47 5.59 -22.01
CA ALA A 36 -6.76 5.09 -21.59
C ALA A 36 -6.75 4.59 -20.15
N VAL A 37 -5.66 3.95 -19.69
CA VAL A 37 -5.49 3.53 -18.27
C VAL A 37 -5.45 4.74 -17.37
N PHE A 38 -4.69 5.79 -17.71
CA PHE A 38 -4.65 7.04 -16.96
C PHE A 38 -6.05 7.69 -16.88
N ALA A 39 -6.76 7.77 -18.00
CA ALA A 39 -8.10 8.32 -18.03
C ALA A 39 -9.07 7.47 -17.19
N ALA A 40 -9.07 6.17 -17.36
CA ALA A 40 -9.97 5.26 -16.65
C ALA A 40 -9.75 5.30 -15.12
N THR A 41 -8.49 5.24 -14.67
CA THR A 41 -8.17 5.32 -13.24
C THR A 41 -8.55 6.68 -12.65
N GLY A 42 -8.25 7.77 -13.34
CA GLY A 42 -8.64 9.12 -12.91
C GLY A 42 -10.16 9.31 -12.86
N LEU A 43 -10.88 8.89 -13.91
CA LEU A 43 -12.35 9.02 -14.02
C LEU A 43 -13.05 8.22 -12.92
N PHE A 44 -12.66 6.96 -12.71
CA PHE A 44 -13.30 6.10 -11.72
C PHE A 44 -12.94 6.53 -10.29
N PHE A 45 -11.66 6.59 -9.98
CA PHE A 45 -11.21 6.89 -8.61
C PHE A 45 -11.42 8.35 -8.22
N GLY A 46 -11.52 9.28 -9.18
CA GLY A 46 -11.88 10.67 -8.89
C GLY A 46 -13.20 10.82 -8.15
N LEU A 47 -14.12 9.86 -8.31
CA LEU A 47 -15.38 9.82 -7.56
C LEU A 47 -15.16 9.69 -6.04
N PHE A 48 -14.09 9.07 -5.60
CA PHE A 48 -13.74 8.92 -4.18
C PHE A 48 -13.32 10.25 -3.51
N TRP A 49 -13.10 11.31 -4.28
CA TRP A 49 -12.99 12.69 -3.79
C TRP A 49 -14.29 13.46 -3.97
N ALA A 50 -14.94 13.28 -5.11
CA ALA A 50 -16.12 14.06 -5.49
C ALA A 50 -17.36 13.74 -4.66
N VAL A 51 -17.63 12.44 -4.41
CA VAL A 51 -18.80 12.00 -3.63
C VAL A 51 -18.69 12.46 -2.18
N PRO A 52 -17.60 12.23 -1.43
CA PRO A 52 -17.41 12.82 -0.12
C PRO A 52 -17.64 14.32 -0.06
N ALA A 53 -17.10 15.05 -1.06
CA ALA A 53 -17.26 16.51 -1.12
C ALA A 53 -18.73 16.93 -1.35
N ALA A 54 -19.48 16.19 -2.17
CA ALA A 54 -20.90 16.44 -2.40
C ALA A 54 -21.71 16.17 -1.13
N LEU A 55 -21.46 15.05 -0.44
CA LEU A 55 -22.15 14.70 0.80
C LEU A 55 -21.85 15.70 1.92
N ALA A 56 -20.63 16.21 1.97
CA ALA A 56 -20.22 17.23 2.94
C ALA A 56 -20.93 18.58 2.73
N ALA A 57 -21.46 18.86 1.55
CA ALA A 57 -22.16 20.14 1.25
C ALA A 57 -23.37 20.39 2.14
N GLY A 58 -23.99 19.33 2.72
CA GLY A 58 -25.10 19.43 3.69
C GLY A 58 -24.71 20.02 5.05
N GLY A 59 -23.42 20.24 5.34
CA GLY A 59 -22.96 20.80 6.59
C GLY A 59 -23.43 22.27 6.78
N ARG A 60 -23.90 22.59 7.99
CA ARG A 60 -24.50 23.90 8.32
C ARG A 60 -23.48 25.07 8.31
N ASN A 61 -22.24 24.79 8.54
CA ASN A 61 -21.15 25.77 8.56
C ASN A 61 -19.85 25.13 8.05
N VAL A 62 -18.79 25.94 7.93
CA VAL A 62 -17.51 25.50 7.39
C VAL A 62 -16.88 24.33 8.15
N TYR A 63 -16.98 24.29 9.46
CA TYR A 63 -16.46 23.22 10.30
C TYR A 63 -17.26 21.91 10.13
N ALA A 64 -18.60 22.02 10.11
CA ALA A 64 -19.45 20.86 9.86
C ALA A 64 -19.19 20.26 8.47
N ARG A 65 -18.99 21.10 7.45
CA ARG A 65 -18.61 20.62 6.11
C ARG A 65 -17.26 19.94 6.11
N ALA A 66 -16.26 20.51 6.80
CA ALA A 66 -14.92 19.92 6.92
C ALA A 66 -14.99 18.56 7.63
N LEU A 67 -15.67 18.46 8.75
CA LEU A 67 -15.85 17.20 9.50
C LEU A 67 -16.58 16.14 8.67
N LEU A 68 -17.68 16.51 8.01
CA LEU A 68 -18.41 15.60 7.12
C LEU A 68 -17.55 15.16 5.95
N PHE A 69 -16.77 16.06 5.35
CA PHE A 69 -15.84 15.69 4.28
C PHE A 69 -14.81 14.67 4.77
N CYS A 70 -14.17 14.92 5.89
CA CYS A 70 -13.18 14.00 6.48
C CYS A 70 -13.80 12.64 6.77
N ALA A 71 -14.99 12.60 7.39
CA ALA A 71 -15.69 11.36 7.74
C ALA A 71 -16.09 10.56 6.49
N TRP A 72 -16.71 11.22 5.51
CA TRP A 72 -17.11 10.55 4.26
C TRP A 72 -15.91 10.11 3.44
N PHE A 73 -14.84 10.91 3.38
CA PHE A 73 -13.64 10.54 2.64
C PHE A 73 -13.02 9.26 3.22
N VAL A 74 -12.81 9.20 4.54
CA VAL A 74 -12.26 8.00 5.19
C VAL A 74 -13.17 6.80 5.05
N PHE A 75 -14.50 6.99 5.14
CA PHE A 75 -15.46 5.94 4.86
C PHE A 75 -15.31 5.40 3.44
N PHE A 76 -15.18 6.26 2.42
CA PHE A 76 -14.99 5.82 1.05
C PHE A 76 -13.60 5.23 0.79
N GLU A 77 -12.55 5.68 1.47
CA GLU A 77 -11.25 4.98 1.46
C GLU A 77 -11.39 3.55 1.99
N TRP A 78 -12.14 3.38 3.09
CA TRP A 78 -12.43 2.06 3.65
C TRP A 78 -13.28 1.21 2.70
N VAL A 79 -14.35 1.75 2.13
CA VAL A 79 -15.18 1.05 1.14
C VAL A 79 -14.35 0.57 -0.06
N ARG A 80 -13.43 1.39 -0.55
CA ARG A 80 -12.53 1.06 -1.66
C ARG A 80 -11.62 -0.15 -1.37
N SER A 81 -11.39 -0.45 -0.10
CA SER A 81 -10.59 -1.62 0.30
C SER A 81 -11.30 -2.95 0.14
N PHE A 82 -12.62 -2.94 -0.12
CA PHE A 82 -13.42 -4.16 -0.25
C PHE A 82 -14.11 -4.31 -1.60
N ILE A 83 -14.50 -3.20 -2.23
CA ILE A 83 -15.20 -3.27 -3.52
C ILE A 83 -14.26 -3.74 -4.63
N PHE A 84 -14.80 -4.48 -5.61
CA PHE A 84 -14.06 -5.01 -6.77
C PHE A 84 -12.80 -5.77 -6.38
N THR A 85 -12.89 -6.68 -5.41
CA THR A 85 -11.78 -7.47 -4.83
C THR A 85 -10.84 -6.69 -3.89
N GLY A 86 -11.11 -5.40 -3.70
CA GLY A 86 -10.35 -4.51 -2.83
C GLY A 86 -9.17 -3.82 -3.52
N PHE A 87 -9.09 -2.50 -3.39
CA PHE A 87 -7.99 -1.72 -3.94
C PHE A 87 -7.52 -0.64 -2.96
N PRO A 88 -6.85 -1.03 -1.84
CA PRO A 88 -6.43 -0.10 -0.78
C PRO A 88 -5.11 0.63 -1.07
N TRP A 89 -4.81 0.92 -2.34
CA TRP A 89 -3.60 1.64 -2.71
C TRP A 89 -3.78 3.16 -2.59
N ASN A 90 -2.67 3.87 -2.33
CA ASN A 90 -2.63 5.33 -2.17
C ASN A 90 -3.64 5.84 -1.13
N LEU A 91 -3.72 5.16 0.03
CA LEU A 91 -4.42 5.70 1.19
C LEU A 91 -3.71 6.98 1.65
N LEU A 92 -4.47 8.01 1.99
CA LEU A 92 -3.88 9.31 2.35
C LEU A 92 -2.94 9.20 3.55
N GLY A 93 -3.26 8.34 4.52
CA GLY A 93 -2.43 8.08 5.70
C GLY A 93 -1.04 7.54 5.37
N THR A 94 -0.86 6.87 4.21
CA THR A 94 0.45 6.36 3.78
C THR A 94 1.43 7.49 3.40
N ALA A 95 0.96 8.72 3.22
CA ALA A 95 1.83 9.87 3.03
C ALA A 95 2.80 10.10 4.21
N LEU A 96 2.50 9.57 5.39
CA LEU A 96 3.38 9.63 6.57
C LEU A 96 4.46 8.52 6.58
N ALA A 97 4.44 7.58 5.64
CA ALA A 97 5.39 6.46 5.60
C ALA A 97 6.83 6.84 5.19
N PHE A 98 7.10 8.13 4.95
CA PHE A 98 8.44 8.64 4.69
C PHE A 98 9.37 8.54 5.92
N ASP A 99 8.81 8.47 7.13
CA ASP A 99 9.54 8.32 8.38
C ASP A 99 8.82 7.35 9.32
N VAL A 100 9.57 6.44 9.94
CA VAL A 100 9.04 5.43 10.85
C VAL A 100 8.36 6.04 12.09
N ARG A 101 8.80 7.21 12.53
CA ARG A 101 8.20 7.93 13.66
C ARG A 101 6.89 8.60 13.26
N ALA A 102 6.83 9.16 12.05
CA ALA A 102 5.62 9.82 11.55
C ALA A 102 4.44 8.83 11.41
N ILE A 103 4.73 7.56 11.08
CA ILE A 103 3.69 6.54 10.90
C ILE A 103 3.28 5.85 12.22
N GLN A 104 3.94 6.12 13.36
CA GLN A 104 3.65 5.45 14.65
C GLN A 104 2.19 5.56 15.09
N GLY A 105 1.52 6.63 14.73
CA GLY A 105 0.08 6.79 14.98
C GLY A 105 -0.77 5.64 14.43
N ALA A 106 -0.30 4.92 13.39
CA ALA A 106 -1.00 3.77 12.84
C ALA A 106 -1.18 2.62 13.84
N ALA A 107 -0.27 2.46 14.80
CA ALA A 107 -0.37 1.43 15.85
C ALA A 107 -1.62 1.61 16.74
N TYR A 108 -2.13 2.83 16.84
CA TYR A 108 -3.26 3.19 17.70
C TYR A 108 -4.57 3.34 16.94
N ILE A 109 -4.54 3.94 15.76
CA ILE A 109 -5.73 4.32 14.99
C ILE A 109 -5.78 3.76 13.57
N GLY A 110 -4.80 2.95 13.20
CA GLY A 110 -4.67 2.37 11.86
C GLY A 110 -4.39 3.41 10.78
N THR A 111 -4.22 2.95 9.55
CA THR A 111 -3.92 3.83 8.40
C THR A 111 -5.08 4.76 8.08
N TYR A 112 -6.33 4.31 8.22
CA TYR A 112 -7.51 5.16 8.00
C TYR A 112 -7.63 6.29 9.03
N GLY A 113 -7.24 6.02 10.29
CA GLY A 113 -7.14 7.06 11.30
C GLY A 113 -6.07 8.10 10.96
N LEU A 114 -4.93 7.69 10.40
CA LEU A 114 -3.92 8.62 9.89
C LEU A 114 -4.46 9.45 8.72
N SER A 115 -5.22 8.85 7.79
CA SER A 115 -5.92 9.59 6.73
C SER A 115 -6.84 10.67 7.30
N LEU A 116 -7.61 10.32 8.35
CA LEU A 116 -8.49 11.27 9.05
C LEU A 116 -7.70 12.46 9.62
N LEU A 117 -6.60 12.19 10.31
CA LEU A 117 -5.79 13.25 10.92
C LEU A 117 -5.21 14.20 9.87
N LEU A 118 -4.66 13.65 8.77
CA LEU A 118 -4.13 14.45 7.67
C LEU A 118 -5.22 15.32 7.01
N LEU A 119 -6.41 14.76 6.81
CA LEU A 119 -7.55 15.51 6.27
C LEU A 119 -8.00 16.62 7.20
N LEU A 120 -8.09 16.35 8.50
CA LEU A 120 -8.42 17.39 9.48
C LEU A 120 -7.42 18.53 9.43
N MET A 121 -6.12 18.23 9.45
CA MET A 121 -5.07 19.25 9.35
C MET A 121 -5.18 20.05 8.05
N SER A 122 -5.41 19.36 6.93
CA SER A 122 -5.57 20.02 5.61
C SER A 122 -6.81 20.91 5.57
N CYS A 123 -7.93 20.47 6.12
CA CYS A 123 -9.15 21.27 6.23
C CYS A 123 -8.94 22.48 7.16
N GLY A 124 -8.26 22.29 8.29
CA GLY A 124 -7.90 23.40 9.18
C GLY A 124 -7.06 24.45 8.48
N ALA A 125 -6.02 24.03 7.77
CA ALA A 125 -5.17 24.90 6.97
C ALA A 125 -5.97 25.65 5.89
N ALA A 126 -6.84 24.94 5.16
CA ALA A 126 -7.70 25.54 4.14
C ALA A 126 -8.65 26.58 4.72
N ILE A 127 -9.23 26.34 5.90
CA ILE A 127 -10.10 27.30 6.60
C ILE A 127 -9.29 28.54 7.04
N LEU A 128 -8.07 28.36 7.54
CA LEU A 128 -7.20 29.49 7.91
C LEU A 128 -6.87 30.37 6.71
N VAL A 129 -6.49 29.74 5.58
CA VAL A 129 -6.15 30.47 4.36
C VAL A 129 -7.37 31.16 3.74
N SER A 130 -8.51 30.45 3.60
CA SER A 130 -9.74 31.01 3.05
C SER A 130 -10.46 31.94 3.99
N GLY A 131 -10.33 31.73 5.30
CA GLY A 131 -10.88 32.57 6.39
C GLY A 131 -10.07 33.80 6.70
N ALA A 132 -8.99 34.09 5.91
CA ALA A 132 -8.12 35.27 6.12
C ALA A 132 -8.89 36.57 6.21
N PHE A 133 -10.11 36.63 5.67
CA PHE A 133 -11.03 37.79 5.76
C PHE A 133 -12.01 37.70 6.94
N GLN A 134 -12.09 36.59 7.67
CA GLN A 134 -13.04 36.39 8.77
C GLN A 134 -12.37 35.76 9.99
N LYS A 135 -11.72 36.59 10.80
CA LYS A 135 -10.95 36.20 12.02
C LYS A 135 -11.72 35.29 12.99
N ARG A 136 -13.07 35.33 12.98
CA ARG A 136 -13.93 34.48 13.85
C ARG A 136 -13.73 32.97 13.65
N PHE A 137 -13.17 32.55 12.51
CA PHE A 137 -12.96 31.11 12.21
C PHE A 137 -11.57 30.60 12.61
N TYR A 138 -10.64 31.46 13.07
CA TYR A 138 -9.28 31.03 13.36
C TYR A 138 -9.20 30.04 14.53
N GLY A 139 -9.94 30.32 15.62
CA GLY A 139 -9.88 29.48 16.81
C GLY A 139 -10.29 28.04 16.55
N GLY A 140 -11.42 27.83 15.84
CA GLY A 140 -11.87 26.50 15.48
C GLY A 140 -10.93 25.79 14.49
N ALA A 141 -10.42 26.52 13.49
CA ALA A 141 -9.49 25.96 12.49
C ALA A 141 -8.18 25.50 13.12
N LEU A 142 -7.68 26.21 14.14
CA LEU A 142 -6.48 25.79 14.87
C LEU A 142 -6.66 24.44 15.57
N TRP A 143 -7.83 24.14 16.13
CA TRP A 143 -8.08 22.83 16.73
C TRP A 143 -8.04 21.67 15.74
N PHE A 144 -8.44 21.91 14.48
CA PHE A 144 -8.29 20.93 13.41
C PHE A 144 -6.83 20.58 13.09
N ILE A 145 -5.91 21.46 13.42
CA ILE A 145 -4.47 21.25 13.21
C ILE A 145 -3.81 20.75 14.49
N LEU A 146 -4.03 21.46 15.61
CA LEU A 146 -3.27 21.22 16.84
C LEU A 146 -3.58 19.85 17.49
N LEU A 147 -4.84 19.40 17.49
CA LEU A 147 -5.19 18.10 18.06
C LEU A 147 -4.57 16.95 17.27
N PRO A 148 -4.74 16.85 15.93
CA PRO A 148 -4.07 15.82 15.14
C PRO A 148 -2.55 15.89 15.23
N ALA A 149 -1.96 17.10 15.14
CA ALA A 149 -0.52 17.26 15.24
C ALA A 149 0.01 16.84 16.62
N GLY A 150 -0.68 17.21 17.70
CA GLY A 150 -0.35 16.80 19.05
C GLY A 150 -0.37 15.27 19.22
N PHE A 151 -1.39 14.59 18.66
CA PHE A 151 -1.47 13.14 18.64
C PHE A 151 -0.31 12.52 17.85
N LEU A 152 -0.02 13.02 16.64
CA LEU A 152 1.08 12.50 15.81
C LEU A 152 2.43 12.68 16.49
N LEU A 153 2.67 13.83 17.12
CA LEU A 153 3.90 14.09 17.87
C LEU A 153 4.01 13.19 19.11
N TRP A 154 2.91 12.98 19.83
CA TRP A 154 2.87 12.04 20.95
C TRP A 154 3.16 10.63 20.48
N ALA A 155 2.50 10.15 19.42
CA ALA A 155 2.71 8.82 18.87
C ALA A 155 4.14 8.63 18.35
N ALA A 156 4.72 9.65 17.70
CA ALA A 156 6.12 9.64 17.27
C ALA A 156 7.09 9.51 18.45
N GLY A 157 6.75 10.10 19.61
CA GLY A 157 7.51 9.97 20.84
C GLY A 157 7.45 8.57 21.46
N GLN A 158 6.46 7.73 21.08
CA GLN A 158 6.36 6.34 21.54
C GLN A 158 7.24 5.38 20.71
N TYR A 159 7.92 5.89 19.67
CA TYR A 159 8.79 5.05 18.86
C TYR A 159 9.98 4.55 19.68
N GLU A 160 10.06 3.25 19.85
CA GLU A 160 11.23 2.57 20.39
C GLU A 160 11.92 1.80 19.27
N LYS A 161 13.24 1.98 19.16
CA LYS A 161 14.04 1.21 18.22
C LYS A 161 14.04 -0.25 18.66
N THR A 162 13.47 -1.11 17.82
CA THR A 162 13.48 -2.56 18.09
C THR A 162 14.90 -3.09 17.95
N GLU A 163 15.40 -3.75 18.97
CA GLU A 163 16.66 -4.49 18.86
C GLU A 163 16.47 -5.73 17.97
N PRO A 164 17.46 -6.07 17.14
CA PRO A 164 17.39 -7.25 16.31
C PRO A 164 17.16 -8.51 17.16
N GLY A 165 16.23 -9.35 16.72
CA GLY A 165 16.03 -10.67 17.34
C GLY A 165 17.24 -11.58 17.10
N THR A 166 17.30 -12.68 17.87
CA THR A 166 18.38 -13.67 17.78
C THR A 166 18.18 -14.66 16.63
N THR A 167 16.99 -14.72 16.02
CA THR A 167 16.70 -15.62 14.92
C THR A 167 17.25 -15.06 13.62
N VAL A 168 18.18 -15.78 13.02
CA VAL A 168 18.74 -15.43 11.71
C VAL A 168 17.80 -15.91 10.60
N VAL A 169 17.34 -14.96 9.77
CA VAL A 169 16.44 -15.21 8.65
C VAL A 169 17.17 -14.94 7.35
N ARG A 170 17.06 -15.85 6.39
CA ARG A 170 17.56 -15.67 5.02
C ARG A 170 16.41 -15.36 4.08
N LEU A 171 16.40 -14.15 3.54
CA LEU A 171 15.48 -13.74 2.48
C LEU A 171 16.13 -14.04 1.13
N VAL A 172 15.44 -14.80 0.27
CA VAL A 172 15.93 -15.22 -1.03
C VAL A 172 15.20 -14.48 -2.14
N GLN A 173 15.94 -13.64 -2.86
CA GLN A 173 15.42 -12.83 -3.96
C GLN A 173 16.20 -13.17 -5.24
N PRO A 174 15.72 -14.05 -6.12
CA PRO A 174 16.43 -14.48 -7.34
C PRO A 174 16.38 -13.44 -8.46
N SER A 175 15.57 -12.37 -8.33
CA SER A 175 15.44 -11.30 -9.33
C SER A 175 15.14 -11.84 -10.75
N ILE A 176 14.16 -12.74 -10.85
CA ILE A 176 13.71 -13.30 -12.13
C ILE A 176 12.82 -12.26 -12.81
N PRO A 177 13.14 -11.81 -14.05
CA PRO A 177 12.27 -10.93 -14.81
C PRO A 177 10.86 -11.53 -14.98
N GLN A 178 9.83 -10.70 -14.89
CA GLN A 178 8.43 -11.15 -14.95
C GLN A 178 8.12 -11.90 -16.26
N THR A 179 8.76 -11.51 -17.37
CA THR A 179 8.64 -12.15 -18.68
C THR A 179 9.13 -13.59 -18.70
N PHE A 180 10.10 -13.95 -17.84
CA PHE A 180 10.69 -15.28 -17.78
C PHE A 180 10.12 -16.13 -16.64
N LYS A 181 9.30 -15.55 -15.77
CA LYS A 181 8.80 -16.23 -14.57
C LYS A 181 7.94 -17.45 -14.92
N TRP A 182 7.13 -17.33 -15.96
CA TRP A 182 6.14 -18.33 -16.36
C TRP A 182 6.49 -19.03 -17.68
N GLU A 183 7.68 -18.83 -18.20
CA GLU A 183 8.12 -19.51 -19.42
C GLU A 183 8.42 -20.99 -19.13
N PRO A 184 7.71 -21.95 -19.78
CA PRO A 184 7.83 -23.37 -19.46
C PRO A 184 9.27 -23.89 -19.58
N GLY A 185 10.04 -23.43 -20.59
CA GLY A 185 11.44 -23.82 -20.79
C GLY A 185 12.39 -23.29 -19.71
N LEU A 186 11.95 -22.35 -18.88
CA LEU A 186 12.76 -21.75 -17.82
C LEU A 186 12.28 -22.12 -16.41
N ALA A 187 11.16 -22.83 -16.30
CA ALA A 187 10.52 -23.14 -15.02
C ALA A 187 11.49 -23.83 -14.04
N TYR A 188 12.14 -24.90 -14.46
CA TYR A 188 13.11 -25.63 -13.64
C TYR A 188 14.33 -24.78 -13.28
N ARG A 189 14.88 -24.03 -14.23
CA ARG A 189 16.00 -23.13 -13.96
C ARG A 189 15.65 -22.05 -12.94
N ASN A 190 14.45 -21.49 -13.04
CA ASN A 190 13.97 -20.48 -12.11
C ASN A 190 13.78 -21.06 -10.71
N PHE A 191 13.23 -22.26 -10.61
CA PHE A 191 13.04 -23.01 -9.36
C PHE A 191 14.40 -23.34 -8.70
N ARG A 192 15.34 -23.95 -9.47
CA ARG A 192 16.69 -24.25 -8.97
C ARG A 192 17.44 -23.01 -8.48
N LYS A 193 17.24 -21.86 -9.12
CA LYS A 193 17.85 -20.59 -8.67
C LYS A 193 17.45 -20.21 -7.24
N TYR A 194 16.23 -20.47 -6.81
CA TYR A 194 15.84 -20.28 -5.42
C TYR A 194 16.58 -21.23 -4.47
N ILE A 195 16.68 -22.49 -4.83
CA ILE A 195 17.39 -23.51 -4.04
C ILE A 195 18.87 -23.15 -3.93
N ASP A 196 19.53 -22.85 -5.04
CA ASP A 196 20.96 -22.54 -5.08
C ASP A 196 21.28 -21.27 -4.29
N LEU A 197 20.46 -20.23 -4.38
CA LEU A 197 20.60 -19.02 -3.58
C LEU A 197 20.38 -19.27 -2.09
N SER A 198 19.47 -20.18 -1.73
CA SER A 198 19.26 -20.58 -0.34
C SER A 198 20.50 -21.24 0.27
N LYS A 199 21.33 -21.89 -0.56
CA LYS A 199 22.56 -22.58 -0.16
C LYS A 199 23.83 -21.76 -0.37
N SER A 200 23.76 -20.62 -1.08
CA SER A 200 24.92 -19.89 -1.61
C SER A 200 25.85 -19.27 -0.58
N ARG A 201 25.46 -19.22 0.68
CA ARG A 201 26.25 -18.69 1.81
C ARG A 201 26.21 -19.65 2.99
N PRO A 202 27.22 -19.62 3.89
CA PRO A 202 27.18 -20.41 5.11
C PRO A 202 25.85 -20.31 5.82
N SER A 203 25.37 -21.43 6.34
CA SER A 203 24.09 -21.52 7.05
C SER A 203 24.18 -21.18 8.54
N ASP A 204 25.35 -20.65 8.98
CA ASP A 204 25.64 -20.42 10.39
C ASP A 204 24.54 -19.62 11.08
N GLY A 205 23.78 -20.30 11.93
CA GLY A 205 22.69 -19.71 12.69
C GLY A 205 21.40 -19.42 11.91
N VAL A 206 21.33 -19.68 10.60
CA VAL A 206 20.07 -19.51 9.84
C VAL A 206 19.06 -20.54 10.32
N LYS A 207 17.90 -20.07 10.78
CA LYS A 207 16.79 -20.91 11.25
C LYS A 207 15.58 -20.82 10.32
N LEU A 208 15.51 -19.80 9.48
CA LEU A 208 14.38 -19.59 8.61
C LEU A 208 14.85 -19.08 7.25
N VAL A 209 14.43 -19.77 6.19
CA VAL A 209 14.57 -19.32 4.80
C VAL A 209 13.21 -18.85 4.32
N VAL A 210 13.16 -17.70 3.67
CA VAL A 210 11.91 -17.13 3.12
C VAL A 210 12.09 -16.85 1.64
N TRP A 211 11.24 -17.45 0.83
CA TRP A 211 11.14 -17.17 -0.60
C TRP A 211 10.00 -16.19 -0.88
N GLY A 212 10.03 -15.55 -2.03
CA GLY A 212 8.98 -14.63 -2.45
C GLY A 212 7.65 -15.31 -2.76
N GLU A 213 6.65 -14.49 -3.04
CA GLU A 213 5.33 -14.95 -3.49
C GLU A 213 5.44 -15.75 -4.79
N THR A 214 4.76 -16.89 -4.84
CA THR A 214 4.72 -17.76 -6.01
C THR A 214 6.14 -18.10 -6.52
N ALA A 215 7.01 -18.50 -5.60
CA ALA A 215 8.41 -18.80 -5.90
C ALA A 215 8.58 -20.10 -6.73
N SER A 216 7.68 -21.06 -6.52
CA SER A 216 7.66 -22.32 -7.29
C SER A 216 6.63 -22.26 -8.41
N PRO A 217 7.02 -22.66 -9.65
CA PRO A 217 6.07 -22.85 -10.76
C PRO A 217 5.33 -24.19 -10.67
N TYR A 218 5.70 -25.05 -9.71
CA TYR A 218 5.15 -26.40 -9.53
C TYR A 218 4.08 -26.42 -8.43
N PHE A 219 3.12 -27.34 -8.56
CA PHE A 219 2.09 -27.61 -7.56
C PHE A 219 2.67 -28.50 -6.46
N LEU A 220 3.43 -27.94 -5.56
CA LEU A 220 4.20 -28.65 -4.54
C LEU A 220 3.34 -29.52 -3.60
N ASP A 221 2.05 -29.27 -3.53
CA ASP A 221 1.08 -30.09 -2.79
C ASP A 221 0.78 -31.44 -3.45
N ARG A 222 1.22 -31.65 -4.71
CA ARG A 222 1.00 -32.85 -5.51
C ARG A 222 2.25 -33.37 -6.23
N ASP A 223 3.35 -32.66 -6.10
CA ASP A 223 4.61 -32.92 -6.80
C ASP A 223 5.70 -33.27 -5.77
N GLU A 224 5.76 -34.57 -5.45
CA GLU A 224 6.70 -35.11 -4.45
C GLU A 224 8.17 -34.93 -4.86
N GLU A 225 8.46 -34.98 -6.17
CA GLU A 225 9.83 -34.83 -6.69
C GLU A 225 10.36 -33.41 -6.40
N HIS A 226 9.64 -32.38 -6.82
CA HIS A 226 10.06 -31.01 -6.56
C HIS A 226 9.92 -30.62 -5.09
N LEU A 227 8.99 -31.24 -4.35
CA LEU A 227 8.92 -31.08 -2.89
C LEU A 227 10.16 -31.67 -2.20
N ALA A 228 10.68 -32.79 -2.67
CA ALA A 228 11.93 -33.36 -2.17
C ALA A 228 13.14 -32.45 -2.47
N GLU A 229 13.20 -31.86 -3.68
CA GLU A 229 14.27 -30.92 -4.01
C GLU A 229 14.29 -29.67 -3.11
N ILE A 230 13.12 -29.17 -2.68
CA ILE A 230 13.03 -28.01 -1.77
C ILE A 230 13.70 -28.30 -0.44
N THR A 231 13.73 -29.52 0.03
CA THR A 231 14.41 -29.87 1.29
C THR A 231 15.87 -29.46 1.30
N GLU A 232 16.53 -29.38 0.15
CA GLU A 232 17.89 -28.88 0.02
C GLU A 232 18.04 -27.39 0.44
N ALA A 233 16.95 -26.60 0.37
CA ALA A 233 16.93 -25.20 0.75
C ALA A 233 16.60 -24.98 2.22
N VAL A 234 16.18 -26.03 2.94
CA VAL A 234 15.82 -25.96 4.36
C VAL A 234 17.09 -26.05 5.19
N PRO A 235 17.36 -25.10 6.10
CA PRO A 235 18.52 -25.16 6.99
C PRO A 235 18.33 -26.27 8.05
N ASP A 236 19.42 -26.83 8.54
CA ASP A 236 19.41 -27.89 9.56
C ASP A 236 18.62 -27.45 10.80
N GLY A 237 17.57 -28.21 11.12
CA GLY A 237 16.67 -27.93 12.24
C GLY A 237 15.90 -26.61 12.11
N GLY A 238 15.74 -26.11 10.87
CA GLY A 238 15.05 -24.87 10.56
C GLY A 238 13.82 -25.07 9.66
N PHE A 239 13.36 -23.99 9.06
CA PHE A 239 12.14 -23.93 8.26
C PHE A 239 12.35 -23.19 6.96
N LEU A 240 11.54 -23.52 5.95
CA LEU A 240 11.35 -22.75 4.72
C LEU A 240 9.91 -22.26 4.64
N ILE A 241 9.73 -20.96 4.40
CA ILE A 241 8.43 -20.36 4.05
C ILE A 241 8.46 -19.99 2.57
N THR A 242 7.48 -20.47 1.83
CA THR A 242 7.30 -20.13 0.41
C THR A 242 5.82 -20.02 0.06
N GLY A 243 5.48 -19.12 -0.86
CA GLY A 243 4.19 -19.12 -1.52
C GLY A 243 4.14 -20.26 -2.55
N LEU A 244 3.01 -20.95 -2.65
CA LEU A 244 2.81 -22.03 -3.60
C LEU A 244 1.52 -21.86 -4.41
N LEU A 245 1.52 -22.42 -5.61
CA LEU A 245 0.32 -22.60 -6.40
C LEU A 245 -0.44 -23.82 -5.88
N ARG A 246 -1.77 -23.71 -5.77
CA ARG A 246 -2.66 -24.84 -5.53
C ARG A 246 -3.54 -25.04 -6.76
N ALA A 247 -3.69 -26.30 -7.19
CA ALA A 247 -4.71 -26.61 -8.16
C ALA A 247 -6.09 -26.43 -7.50
N GLY A 248 -6.93 -25.55 -8.08
CA GLY A 248 -8.33 -25.42 -7.65
C GLY A 248 -9.05 -26.77 -7.77
N PHE A 249 -9.99 -27.02 -6.85
CA PHE A 249 -10.91 -28.15 -6.93
C PHE A 249 -11.92 -27.91 -8.02
#